data_8aba02609be895bed6c7a7d8a0a1a437
#
_entry.id   8aba02609be895bed6c7a7d8a0a1a437
#
_cell.length_a   1.000
_cell.length_b   1.000
_cell.length_c   1.000
_cell.angle_alpha   90.00
_cell.angle_beta   90.00
_cell.angle_gamma   90.00
#
_symmetry.space_group_name_H-M   'P 1'
#
loop_
_entity.id
_entity.type
_entity.pdbx_description
1 polymer ?
#
loop_
_entity_poly.entity_id
_entity_poly.type
_entity_poly.pdbx_seq_one_letter_code
_entity_poly.pdbx_strand_id
1 'polypeptide(L)'
;GLLPQPTAQVRDFQQSFNALVENVSKVVIGKTIPIKQCVTALMVGGHILLEDNPGTGKTQLARGLANSISTGFKRVQFTPDLLPSDVVGVTFYDQKRGEFEFREGPIFASIVLADEINRASPKTQSALLEVMEEQKVTVDGVTHDVPQPFIVIATQNPIEQLGTYKLPEAQMDRFLIKTSIGYPGHDVSVDILKQVDITDRAQTISPVLSGDDVMRLRQVATEIYVDDAIREYIVRLVEATRHNEKITVGSSMRGALALTRCARIWAAADGRA
;
A
#
# COMPACT_ATOMS: atom_id res chain seq x y z
N GLY A 1 -14.00 33.03 0.36
CA GLY A 1 -13.76 33.02 -1.07
C GLY A 1 -14.08 31.68 -1.70
N LEU A 2 -14.69 31.69 -2.86
CA LEU A 2 -14.99 30.52 -3.64
C LEU A 2 -13.67 29.76 -3.97
N LEU A 3 -13.62 28.47 -3.64
CA LEU A 3 -12.52 27.63 -4.09
C LEU A 3 -12.50 27.61 -5.63
N PRO A 4 -11.32 27.67 -6.26
CA PRO A 4 -11.25 27.58 -7.70
C PRO A 4 -11.85 26.25 -8.17
N GLN A 5 -12.56 26.28 -9.28
CA GLN A 5 -13.12 25.09 -9.92
C GLN A 5 -11.98 24.11 -10.24
N PRO A 6 -12.16 22.80 -9.98
CA PRO A 6 -11.13 21.84 -10.31
C PRO A 6 -10.86 21.82 -11.81
N THR A 7 -9.57 21.70 -12.18
CA THR A 7 -9.16 21.52 -13.57
C THR A 7 -9.64 20.16 -14.09
N ALA A 8 -9.61 19.97 -15.42
CA ALA A 8 -9.93 18.68 -16.02
C ALA A 8 -9.05 17.55 -15.49
N GLN A 9 -7.76 17.83 -15.23
CA GLN A 9 -6.82 16.86 -14.66
C GLN A 9 -7.18 16.47 -13.23
N VAL A 10 -7.61 17.44 -12.42
CA VAL A 10 -8.04 17.17 -11.04
C VAL A 10 -9.30 16.33 -11.04
N ARG A 11 -10.25 16.61 -11.93
CA ARG A 11 -11.48 15.81 -12.06
C ARG A 11 -11.19 14.38 -12.50
N ASP A 12 -10.28 14.18 -13.43
CA ASP A 12 -9.83 12.86 -13.87
C ASP A 12 -9.22 12.09 -12.69
N PHE A 13 -8.38 12.73 -11.88
CA PHE A 13 -7.82 12.13 -10.68
C PHE A 13 -8.92 11.73 -9.68
N GLN A 14 -9.86 12.61 -9.41
CA GLN A 14 -10.98 12.35 -8.49
C GLN A 14 -11.83 11.17 -8.95
N GLN A 15 -12.18 11.14 -10.22
CA GLN A 15 -12.98 10.07 -10.80
C GLN A 15 -12.24 8.73 -10.73
N SER A 16 -10.95 8.74 -11.04
CA SER A 16 -10.11 7.54 -10.99
C SER A 16 -9.94 7.05 -9.55
N PHE A 17 -9.71 7.95 -8.61
CA PHE A 17 -9.62 7.64 -7.19
C PHE A 17 -10.92 6.97 -6.69
N ASN A 18 -12.05 7.60 -6.96
CA ASN A 18 -13.35 7.09 -6.54
C ASN A 18 -13.69 5.76 -7.22
N ALA A 19 -13.34 5.59 -8.49
CA ALA A 19 -13.54 4.35 -9.21
C ALA A 19 -12.73 3.20 -8.60
N LEU A 20 -11.49 3.45 -8.19
CA LEU A 20 -10.68 2.46 -7.51
C LEU A 20 -11.25 2.08 -6.15
N VAL A 21 -11.62 3.07 -5.34
CA VAL A 21 -12.22 2.83 -4.02
C VAL A 21 -13.50 2.01 -4.16
N GLU A 22 -14.38 2.37 -5.07
CA GLU A 22 -15.63 1.67 -5.31
C GLU A 22 -15.38 0.23 -5.77
N ASN A 23 -14.44 0.03 -6.69
CA ASN A 23 -14.13 -1.29 -7.22
C ASN A 23 -13.55 -2.22 -6.17
N VAL A 24 -12.61 -1.75 -5.36
CA VAL A 24 -12.03 -2.53 -4.26
C VAL A 24 -13.06 -2.79 -3.17
N SER A 25 -13.98 -1.86 -2.94
CA SER A 25 -15.07 -2.00 -1.96
C SER A 25 -16.03 -3.15 -2.28
N LYS A 26 -16.08 -3.60 -3.53
CA LYS A 26 -16.87 -4.78 -3.94
C LYS A 26 -16.35 -6.07 -3.32
N VAL A 27 -15.05 -6.15 -3.03
CA VAL A 27 -14.40 -7.34 -2.46
C VAL A 27 -14.06 -7.20 -0.98
N VAL A 28 -13.92 -5.98 -0.49
CA VAL A 28 -13.62 -5.70 0.92
C VAL A 28 -14.72 -4.82 1.47
N ILE A 29 -15.70 -5.45 2.09
CA ILE A 29 -16.90 -4.78 2.58
C ILE A 29 -16.66 -4.19 3.97
N GLY A 30 -17.15 -2.97 4.21
CA GLY A 30 -17.11 -2.33 5.52
C GLY A 30 -15.78 -1.70 5.92
N LYS A 31 -14.81 -1.62 5.00
CA LYS A 31 -13.46 -1.08 5.27
C LYS A 31 -13.10 0.09 4.36
N THR A 32 -13.99 1.06 4.24
CA THR A 32 -13.81 2.20 3.35
C THR A 32 -12.53 2.99 3.66
N ILE A 33 -12.21 3.19 4.94
CA ILE A 33 -11.02 3.97 5.33
C ILE A 33 -9.72 3.27 4.94
N PRO A 34 -9.48 1.99 5.30
CA PRO A 34 -8.29 1.28 4.83
C PRO A 34 -8.17 1.22 3.30
N ILE A 35 -9.28 1.06 2.60
CA ILE A 35 -9.29 1.09 1.13
C ILE A 35 -8.83 2.45 0.61
N LYS A 36 -9.38 3.54 1.12
CA LYS A 36 -8.99 4.90 0.73
C LYS A 36 -7.51 5.17 1.00
N GLN A 37 -6.98 4.66 2.11
CA GLN A 37 -5.57 4.80 2.45
C GLN A 37 -4.67 4.06 1.46
N CYS A 38 -5.02 2.82 1.11
CA CYS A 38 -4.28 2.03 0.13
C CYS A 38 -4.33 2.67 -1.25
N VAL A 39 -5.48 3.14 -1.69
CA VAL A 39 -5.64 3.85 -2.96
C VAL A 39 -4.83 5.14 -2.95
N THR A 40 -4.84 5.88 -1.84
CA THR A 40 -4.02 7.09 -1.69
C THR A 40 -2.54 6.79 -1.87
N ALA A 41 -2.02 5.79 -1.14
CA ALA A 41 -0.62 5.41 -1.24
C ALA A 41 -0.25 4.98 -2.66
N LEU A 42 -1.12 4.21 -3.32
CA LEU A 42 -0.93 3.80 -4.70
C LEU A 42 -0.81 5.01 -5.64
N MET A 43 -1.73 5.96 -5.51
CA MET A 43 -1.82 7.10 -6.44
C MET A 43 -0.78 8.19 -6.18
N VAL A 44 -0.20 8.25 -4.99
CA VAL A 44 0.88 9.21 -4.70
C VAL A 44 2.27 8.57 -4.72
N GLY A 45 2.35 7.25 -4.74
CA GLY A 45 3.63 6.54 -4.79
C GLY A 45 4.24 6.27 -3.42
N GLY A 46 3.42 5.98 -2.41
CA GLY A 46 3.86 5.62 -1.06
C GLY A 46 3.65 4.15 -0.74
N HIS A 47 4.05 3.77 0.46
CA HIS A 47 3.87 2.43 1.02
C HIS A 47 3.07 2.52 2.31
N ILE A 48 2.45 1.40 2.72
CA ILE A 48 1.58 1.37 3.91
C ILE A 48 2.06 0.32 4.90
N LEU A 49 2.03 0.68 6.17
CA LEU A 49 2.19 -0.26 7.28
C LEU A 49 0.87 -0.36 8.05
N LEU A 50 0.33 -1.58 8.09
CA LEU A 50 -0.87 -1.90 8.85
C LEU A 50 -0.45 -2.66 10.11
N GLU A 51 -0.87 -2.19 11.27
CA GLU A 51 -0.84 -3.00 12.48
C GLU A 51 -2.11 -3.85 12.50
N ASP A 52 -1.95 -5.15 12.37
CA ASP A 52 -3.04 -6.02 12.00
C ASP A 52 -3.15 -7.25 12.91
N ASN A 53 -4.40 -7.60 13.23
CA ASN A 53 -4.71 -8.91 13.80
C ASN A 53 -4.94 -9.92 12.68
N PRO A 54 -4.62 -11.22 12.88
CA PRO A 54 -4.88 -12.25 11.88
C PRO A 54 -6.34 -12.25 11.40
N GLY A 55 -6.55 -12.42 10.11
CA GLY A 55 -7.87 -12.60 9.54
C GLY A 55 -8.63 -11.34 9.11
N THR A 56 -7.96 -10.21 8.87
CA THR A 56 -8.62 -8.93 8.60
C THR A 56 -8.92 -8.62 7.13
N GLY A 57 -8.82 -9.60 6.23
CA GLY A 57 -9.11 -9.38 4.81
C GLY A 57 -8.05 -8.61 4.03
N LYS A 58 -6.86 -8.47 4.59
CA LYS A 58 -5.74 -7.75 3.96
C LYS A 58 -5.32 -8.34 2.61
N THR A 59 -5.38 -9.66 2.47
CA THR A 59 -5.06 -10.34 1.21
C THR A 59 -6.05 -9.96 0.12
N GLN A 60 -7.34 -9.91 0.43
CA GLN A 60 -8.37 -9.48 -0.52
C GLN A 60 -8.23 -8.01 -0.88
N LEU A 61 -7.85 -7.17 0.07
CA LEU A 61 -7.56 -5.76 -0.18
C LEU A 61 -6.42 -5.59 -1.19
N ALA A 62 -5.31 -6.27 -0.95
CA ALA A 62 -4.13 -6.20 -1.84
C ALA A 62 -4.42 -6.77 -3.22
N ARG A 63 -5.08 -7.93 -3.30
CA ARG A 63 -5.48 -8.54 -4.59
C ARG A 63 -6.51 -7.69 -5.32
N GLY A 64 -7.49 -7.16 -4.60
CA GLY A 64 -8.51 -6.28 -5.19
C GLY A 64 -7.88 -5.02 -5.78
N LEU A 65 -6.89 -4.45 -5.10
CA LEU A 65 -6.15 -3.32 -5.61
C LEU A 65 -5.37 -3.67 -6.88
N ALA A 66 -4.65 -4.79 -6.87
CA ALA A 66 -3.88 -5.26 -8.02
C ALA A 66 -4.78 -5.53 -9.24
N ASN A 67 -5.89 -6.22 -9.04
CA ASN A 67 -6.85 -6.53 -10.12
C ASN A 67 -7.54 -5.27 -10.64
N SER A 68 -7.79 -4.30 -9.79
CA SER A 68 -8.41 -3.03 -10.19
C SER A 68 -7.55 -2.20 -11.12
N ILE A 69 -6.24 -2.39 -11.10
CA ILE A 69 -5.29 -1.68 -11.97
C ILE A 69 -4.59 -2.61 -12.98
N SER A 70 -5.06 -3.82 -13.13
CA SER A 70 -4.55 -4.83 -14.08
C SER A 70 -3.05 -5.09 -13.93
N THR A 71 -2.58 -5.27 -12.69
CA THR A 71 -1.18 -5.56 -12.36
C THR A 71 -1.04 -6.82 -11.52
N GLY A 72 0.21 -7.29 -11.36
CA GLY A 72 0.53 -8.45 -10.57
C GLY A 72 0.44 -8.21 -9.05
N PHE A 73 0.22 -9.30 -8.35
CA PHE A 73 0.18 -9.36 -6.89
C PHE A 73 1.08 -10.49 -6.40
N LYS A 74 1.83 -10.24 -5.34
CA LYS A 74 2.60 -11.26 -4.62
C LYS A 74 2.43 -11.07 -3.12
N ARG A 75 2.36 -12.19 -2.40
CA ARG A 75 2.35 -12.21 -0.93
C ARG A 75 3.62 -12.86 -0.41
N VAL A 76 4.22 -12.25 0.60
CA VAL A 76 5.39 -12.78 1.32
C VAL A 76 5.03 -12.88 2.79
N GLN A 77 5.06 -14.09 3.32
CA GLN A 77 4.95 -14.31 4.76
C GLN A 77 6.34 -14.20 5.37
N PHE A 78 6.53 -13.23 6.24
CA PHE A 78 7.80 -13.06 6.95
C PHE A 78 7.85 -14.03 8.13
N THR A 79 8.96 -14.74 8.24
CA THR A 79 9.24 -15.74 9.27
C THR A 79 10.67 -15.56 9.79
N PRO A 80 11.02 -16.14 10.97
CA PRO A 80 12.37 -15.99 11.52
C PRO A 80 13.50 -16.54 10.62
N ASP A 81 13.19 -17.53 9.80
CA ASP A 81 14.15 -18.15 8.88
C ASP A 81 14.14 -17.57 7.47
N LEU A 82 13.27 -16.60 7.19
CA LEU A 82 13.23 -15.95 5.89
C LEU A 82 14.50 -15.13 5.66
N LEU A 83 15.18 -15.41 4.55
CA LEU A 83 16.41 -14.74 4.16
C LEU A 83 16.13 -13.51 3.28
N PRO A 84 17.02 -12.51 3.24
CA PRO A 84 16.90 -11.41 2.28
C PRO A 84 16.75 -11.89 0.83
N SER A 85 17.47 -12.91 0.43
CA SER A 85 17.39 -13.50 -0.92
C SER A 85 16.03 -14.14 -1.22
N ASP A 86 15.30 -14.60 -0.18
CA ASP A 86 13.94 -15.11 -0.35
C ASP A 86 12.96 -13.99 -0.74
N VAL A 87 13.29 -12.76 -0.41
CA VAL A 87 12.47 -11.58 -0.72
C VAL A 87 12.83 -10.99 -2.08
N VAL A 88 14.11 -10.77 -2.31
CA VAL A 88 14.60 -10.01 -3.48
C VAL A 88 14.97 -10.89 -4.67
N GLY A 89 15.29 -12.15 -4.44
CA GLY A 89 15.70 -13.06 -5.49
C GLY A 89 17.16 -13.47 -5.40
N VAL A 90 17.54 -14.40 -6.26
CA VAL A 90 18.88 -14.99 -6.29
C VAL A 90 19.37 -15.13 -7.72
N THR A 91 20.68 -15.02 -7.88
CA THR A 91 21.35 -15.45 -9.10
C THR A 91 21.74 -16.90 -8.98
N PHE A 92 21.43 -17.68 -9.99
CA PHE A 92 21.81 -19.10 -10.04
C PHE A 92 22.45 -19.42 -11.39
N TYR A 93 23.25 -20.49 -11.41
CA TYR A 93 23.88 -20.95 -12.63
C TYR A 93 23.00 -21.98 -13.33
N ASP A 94 22.59 -21.66 -14.57
CA ASP A 94 21.86 -22.59 -15.41
C ASP A 94 22.84 -23.47 -16.19
N GLN A 95 22.94 -24.75 -15.78
CA GLN A 95 23.85 -25.71 -16.40
C GLN A 95 23.50 -26.02 -17.86
N LYS A 96 22.21 -25.93 -18.23
CA LYS A 96 21.76 -26.21 -19.60
C LYS A 96 22.18 -25.11 -20.56
N ARG A 97 22.18 -23.85 -20.12
CA ARG A 97 22.55 -22.69 -20.94
C ARG A 97 23.99 -22.23 -20.74
N GLY A 98 24.65 -22.74 -19.68
CA GLY A 98 25.99 -22.31 -19.33
C GLY A 98 26.06 -20.85 -18.88
N GLU A 99 24.99 -20.30 -18.34
CA GLU A 99 24.87 -18.89 -17.97
C GLU A 99 24.37 -18.74 -16.54
N PHE A 100 24.71 -17.58 -15.94
CA PHE A 100 24.06 -17.15 -14.71
C PHE A 100 22.72 -16.47 -15.04
N GLU A 101 21.67 -16.85 -14.33
CA GLU A 101 20.34 -16.25 -14.44
C GLU A 101 19.89 -15.68 -13.10
N PHE A 102 19.19 -14.56 -13.13
CA PHE A 102 18.54 -13.99 -11.96
C PHE A 102 17.12 -14.55 -11.85
N ARG A 103 16.82 -15.14 -10.70
CA ARG A 103 15.46 -15.56 -10.35
C ARG A 103 14.84 -14.52 -9.45
N GLU A 104 13.82 -13.82 -9.95
CA GLU A 104 13.11 -12.78 -9.20
C GLU A 104 12.46 -13.34 -7.95
N GLY A 105 12.64 -12.64 -6.83
CA GLY A 105 11.89 -12.89 -5.62
C GLY A 105 10.50 -12.26 -5.67
N PRO A 106 9.67 -12.50 -4.65
CA PRO A 106 8.29 -11.99 -4.62
C PRO A 106 8.16 -10.46 -4.55
N ILE A 107 9.26 -9.75 -4.31
CA ILE A 107 9.24 -8.27 -4.35
C ILE A 107 8.98 -7.73 -5.77
N PHE A 108 9.14 -8.55 -6.80
CA PHE A 108 8.93 -8.17 -8.18
C PHE A 108 7.47 -8.34 -8.57
N ALA A 109 6.63 -7.48 -8.01
CA ALA A 109 5.22 -7.31 -8.39
C ALA A 109 4.83 -5.87 -8.11
N SER A 110 3.79 -5.39 -8.77
CA SER A 110 3.27 -4.03 -8.53
C SER A 110 2.68 -3.89 -7.13
N ILE A 111 1.91 -4.87 -6.70
CA ILE A 111 1.32 -4.89 -5.35
C ILE A 111 1.94 -6.05 -4.58
N VAL A 112 2.64 -5.72 -3.50
CA VAL A 112 3.29 -6.69 -2.63
C VAL A 112 2.70 -6.61 -1.24
N LEU A 113 2.14 -7.71 -0.76
CA LEU A 113 1.70 -7.85 0.63
C LEU A 113 2.83 -8.51 1.43
N ALA A 114 3.51 -7.73 2.25
CA ALA A 114 4.56 -8.19 3.13
C ALA A 114 3.97 -8.44 4.52
N ASP A 115 3.67 -9.69 4.81
CA ASP A 115 2.88 -10.08 5.98
C ASP A 115 3.77 -10.38 7.19
N GLU A 116 3.44 -9.76 8.32
CA GLU A 116 4.14 -9.93 9.61
C GLU A 116 5.65 -9.65 9.52
N ILE A 117 6.02 -8.46 9.03
CA ILE A 117 7.43 -8.14 8.77
C ILE A 117 8.31 -8.13 10.03
N ASN A 118 7.73 -7.88 11.20
CA ASN A 118 8.45 -7.89 12.48
C ASN A 118 8.81 -9.30 12.97
N ARG A 119 8.38 -10.37 12.29
CA ARG A 119 8.81 -11.74 12.60
C ARG A 119 10.14 -12.12 11.97
N ALA A 120 10.54 -11.45 10.92
CA ALA A 120 11.81 -11.73 10.25
C ALA A 120 12.98 -10.99 10.91
N SER A 121 14.20 -11.50 10.65
CA SER A 121 15.42 -10.87 11.16
C SER A 121 15.60 -9.45 10.64
N PRO A 122 16.39 -8.61 11.34
CA PRO A 122 16.66 -7.25 10.88
C PRO A 122 17.25 -7.16 9.48
N LYS A 123 18.08 -8.11 9.07
CA LYS A 123 18.64 -8.14 7.71
C LYS A 123 17.56 -8.30 6.64
N THR A 124 16.60 -9.17 6.88
CA THR A 124 15.48 -9.40 5.95
C THR A 124 14.55 -8.20 5.92
N GLN A 125 14.25 -7.60 7.07
CA GLN A 125 13.50 -6.35 7.13
C GLN A 125 14.19 -5.23 6.34
N SER A 126 15.49 -5.08 6.52
CA SER A 126 16.28 -4.06 5.81
C SER A 126 16.27 -4.24 4.31
N ALA A 127 16.31 -5.49 3.84
CA ALA A 127 16.22 -5.78 2.40
C ALA A 127 14.90 -5.29 1.81
N LEU A 128 13.77 -5.53 2.49
CA LEU A 128 12.47 -5.03 2.07
C LEU A 128 12.44 -3.50 2.04
N LEU A 129 12.88 -2.87 3.11
CA LEU A 129 12.83 -1.40 3.26
C LEU A 129 13.71 -0.70 2.23
N GLU A 130 14.85 -1.30 1.88
CA GLU A 130 15.72 -0.77 0.83
C GLU A 130 15.03 -0.79 -0.54
N VAL A 131 14.38 -1.88 -0.90
CA VAL A 131 13.64 -1.95 -2.17
C VAL A 131 12.50 -0.94 -2.21
N MET A 132 11.81 -0.74 -1.10
CA MET A 132 10.74 0.27 -1.02
C MET A 132 11.26 1.67 -1.33
N GLU A 133 12.46 2.00 -0.85
CA GLU A 133 13.06 3.31 -1.07
C GLU A 133 13.70 3.44 -2.45
N GLU A 134 14.54 2.47 -2.81
CA GLU A 134 15.34 2.52 -4.04
C GLU A 134 14.54 2.12 -5.30
N GLN A 135 13.49 1.34 -5.14
CA GLN A 135 12.64 0.80 -6.21
C GLN A 135 13.42 -0.05 -7.23
N LYS A 136 14.49 -0.63 -6.76
CA LYS A 136 15.37 -1.52 -7.53
C LYS A 136 16.12 -2.45 -6.57
N VAL A 137 16.62 -3.54 -7.11
CA VAL A 137 17.41 -4.54 -6.39
C VAL A 137 18.72 -4.71 -7.12
N THR A 138 19.85 -4.63 -6.41
CA THR A 138 21.16 -4.95 -6.95
C THR A 138 21.64 -6.28 -6.39
N VAL A 139 21.85 -7.26 -7.27
CA VAL A 139 22.32 -8.60 -6.93
C VAL A 139 23.55 -8.90 -7.82
N ASP A 140 24.67 -9.23 -7.20
CA ASP A 140 25.93 -9.54 -7.89
C ASP A 140 26.33 -8.47 -8.92
N GLY A 141 26.17 -7.21 -8.53
CA GLY A 141 26.55 -6.07 -9.36
C GLY A 141 25.57 -5.72 -10.48
N VAL A 142 24.47 -6.46 -10.62
CA VAL A 142 23.44 -6.20 -11.63
C VAL A 142 22.20 -5.60 -10.95
N THR A 143 21.72 -4.49 -11.48
CA THR A 143 20.55 -3.79 -10.97
C THR A 143 19.29 -4.22 -11.73
N HIS A 144 18.25 -4.57 -10.97
CA HIS A 144 16.95 -4.98 -11.49
C HIS A 144 15.90 -4.01 -10.97
N ASP A 145 15.16 -3.38 -11.85
CA ASP A 145 14.07 -2.47 -11.47
C ASP A 145 12.82 -3.26 -11.11
N VAL A 146 12.11 -2.80 -10.07
CA VAL A 146 10.79 -3.36 -9.74
C VAL A 146 9.74 -2.82 -10.71
N PRO A 147 8.63 -3.56 -10.92
CA PRO A 147 7.54 -3.04 -11.75
C PRO A 147 6.99 -1.72 -11.22
N GLN A 148 6.54 -0.86 -12.13
CA GLN A 148 5.86 0.39 -11.78
C GLN A 148 4.40 0.33 -12.27
N PRO A 149 3.42 0.74 -11.48
CA PRO A 149 3.54 1.27 -10.12
C PRO A 149 3.97 0.18 -9.13
N PHE A 150 4.64 0.57 -8.06
CA PHE A 150 5.10 -0.33 -7.02
C PHE A 150 4.64 0.16 -5.65
N ILE A 151 3.93 -0.70 -4.93
CA ILE A 151 3.47 -0.41 -3.57
C ILE A 151 3.63 -1.66 -2.71
N VAL A 152 4.16 -1.47 -1.52
CA VAL A 152 4.21 -2.49 -0.47
C VAL A 152 3.15 -2.18 0.58
N ILE A 153 2.30 -3.15 0.84
CA ILE A 153 1.38 -3.18 1.97
C ILE A 153 2.00 -4.13 2.97
N ALA A 154 2.64 -3.58 3.99
CA ALA A 154 3.28 -4.36 5.03
C ALA A 154 2.36 -4.45 6.25
N THR A 155 2.42 -5.56 6.95
CA THR A 155 1.73 -5.73 8.23
C THR A 155 2.72 -6.07 9.33
N GLN A 156 2.39 -5.69 10.54
CA GLN A 156 3.09 -6.14 11.74
C GLN A 156 2.06 -6.47 12.81
N ASN A 157 2.42 -7.44 13.65
CA ASN A 157 1.58 -7.79 14.78
C ASN A 157 1.80 -6.75 15.89
N PRO A 158 0.75 -6.09 16.42
CA PRO A 158 0.90 -5.11 17.49
C PRO A 158 1.29 -5.73 18.83
N ILE A 159 1.08 -7.03 19.00
CA ILE A 159 1.40 -7.73 20.22
C ILE A 159 2.88 -8.13 20.18
N GLU A 160 3.68 -7.65 21.15
CA GLU A 160 5.04 -8.10 21.34
C GLU A 160 5.03 -9.58 21.73
N GLN A 161 5.27 -10.45 20.76
CA GLN A 161 5.44 -11.87 20.98
C GLN A 161 6.93 -12.23 21.00
N LEU A 162 7.26 -13.30 21.72
CA LEU A 162 8.60 -13.90 21.68
C LEU A 162 8.97 -14.20 20.21
N GLY A 163 10.14 -13.74 19.79
CA GLY A 163 10.62 -13.95 18.43
C GLY A 163 10.23 -12.86 17.43
N THR A 164 9.68 -11.74 17.88
CA THR A 164 9.50 -10.56 17.02
C THR A 164 10.66 -9.59 17.14
N TYR A 165 10.95 -8.90 16.04
CA TYR A 165 12.00 -7.89 15.96
C TYR A 165 11.38 -6.55 15.64
N LYS A 166 11.51 -5.60 16.57
CA LYS A 166 10.98 -4.27 16.38
C LYS A 166 11.67 -3.57 15.21
N LEU A 167 10.88 -2.96 14.34
CA LEU A 167 11.40 -2.10 13.28
C LEU A 167 12.05 -0.86 13.87
N PRO A 168 13.27 -0.46 13.44
CA PRO A 168 13.87 0.79 13.88
C PRO A 168 12.99 1.99 13.51
N GLU A 169 12.81 2.92 14.44
CA GLU A 169 11.96 4.10 14.21
C GLU A 169 12.43 4.93 13.01
N ALA A 170 13.74 5.05 12.81
CA ALA A 170 14.30 5.79 11.66
C ALA A 170 13.89 5.18 10.31
N GLN A 171 13.59 3.89 10.25
CA GLN A 171 13.17 3.20 9.03
C GLN A 171 11.66 3.23 8.83
N MET A 172 10.90 3.55 9.86
CA MET A 172 9.43 3.64 9.79
C MET A 172 8.96 4.78 8.89
N ASP A 173 9.79 5.79 8.65
CA ASP A 173 9.47 6.91 7.77
C ASP A 173 9.36 6.54 6.29
N ARG A 174 9.81 5.35 5.91
CA ARG A 174 9.64 4.83 4.56
C ARG A 174 8.19 4.48 4.23
N PHE A 175 7.35 4.33 5.26
CA PHE A 175 5.92 4.17 5.09
C PHE A 175 5.24 5.53 5.07
N LEU A 176 4.48 5.79 4.02
CA LEU A 176 3.68 7.01 3.89
C LEU A 176 2.57 7.04 4.94
N ILE A 177 1.92 5.92 5.14
CA ILE A 177 0.80 5.77 6.07
C ILE A 177 1.10 4.60 7.00
N LYS A 178 0.92 4.83 8.31
CA LYS A 178 0.96 3.80 9.32
C LYS A 178 -0.39 3.80 10.02
N THR A 179 -1.09 2.67 9.97
CA THR A 179 -2.38 2.56 10.62
C THR A 179 -2.34 1.44 11.66
N SER A 180 -2.98 1.70 12.81
CA SER A 180 -3.28 0.68 13.78
C SER A 180 -4.75 0.32 13.61
N ILE A 181 -5.01 -0.89 13.12
CA ILE A 181 -6.36 -1.42 13.06
C ILE A 181 -6.63 -2.02 14.44
N GLY A 182 -7.53 -1.38 15.22
CA GLY A 182 -7.99 -1.92 16.49
C GLY A 182 -8.71 -3.25 16.30
N TYR A 183 -9.13 -3.87 17.41
CA TYR A 183 -9.97 -5.06 17.34
C TYR A 183 -11.16 -4.79 16.43
N PRO A 184 -11.47 -5.71 15.50
CA PRO A 184 -12.64 -5.52 14.66
C PRO A 184 -13.88 -5.38 15.52
N GLY A 185 -14.67 -4.33 15.29
CA GLY A 185 -15.99 -4.20 15.87
C GLY A 185 -16.85 -5.39 15.41
N HIS A 186 -18.01 -5.54 16.05
CA HIS A 186 -18.91 -6.67 15.78
C HIS A 186 -19.22 -6.85 14.27
N ASP A 187 -19.44 -5.77 13.56
CA ASP A 187 -19.76 -5.80 12.14
C ASP A 187 -18.59 -6.30 11.29
N VAL A 188 -17.37 -5.93 11.65
CA VAL A 188 -16.16 -6.36 10.97
C VAL A 188 -15.90 -7.84 11.18
N SER A 189 -16.21 -8.38 12.37
CA SER A 189 -16.07 -9.81 12.66
C SER A 189 -17.00 -10.67 11.81
N VAL A 190 -18.24 -10.20 11.55
CA VAL A 190 -19.18 -10.87 10.66
C VAL A 190 -18.67 -10.87 9.23
N ASP A 191 -18.10 -9.77 8.76
CA ASP A 191 -17.53 -9.65 7.41
C ASP A 191 -16.34 -10.58 7.21
N ILE A 192 -15.49 -10.74 8.23
CA ILE A 192 -14.36 -11.69 8.21
C ILE A 192 -14.86 -13.12 8.03
N LEU A 193 -15.89 -13.52 8.76
CA LEU A 193 -16.50 -14.85 8.64
C LEU A 193 -17.10 -15.08 7.24
N LYS A 194 -17.75 -14.06 6.69
CA LYS A 194 -18.27 -14.13 5.31
C LYS A 194 -17.16 -14.22 4.26
N GLN A 195 -16.02 -13.57 4.50
CA GLN A 195 -14.88 -13.61 3.57
C GLN A 195 -14.18 -14.98 3.56
N VAL A 196 -14.22 -15.73 4.66
CA VAL A 196 -13.67 -17.08 4.71
C VAL A 196 -14.47 -18.05 3.84
N ASP A 197 -15.80 -17.86 3.76
CA ASP A 197 -16.68 -18.72 2.95
C ASP A 197 -16.67 -18.37 1.45
N ILE A 198 -16.16 -17.20 1.06
CA ILE A 198 -16.14 -16.74 -0.32
C ILE A 198 -14.68 -16.71 -0.80
N THR A 199 -14.29 -17.83 -1.42
CA THR A 199 -12.99 -17.97 -2.04
C THR A 199 -12.80 -16.91 -3.13
N ASP A 200 -11.89 -15.96 -2.84
CA ASP A 200 -11.31 -15.05 -3.80
C ASP A 200 -12.28 -14.15 -4.58
N ARG A 201 -13.01 -13.31 -3.85
CA ARG A 201 -13.83 -12.25 -4.45
C ARG A 201 -13.03 -11.30 -5.35
N ALA A 202 -11.73 -11.14 -5.08
CA ALA A 202 -10.88 -10.27 -5.88
C ALA A 202 -10.82 -10.68 -7.35
N GLN A 203 -10.99 -11.97 -7.66
CA GLN A 203 -11.06 -12.45 -9.04
C GLN A 203 -12.35 -12.07 -9.76
N THR A 204 -13.38 -11.67 -9.03
CA THR A 204 -14.68 -11.33 -9.63
C THR A 204 -14.77 -9.91 -10.14
N ILE A 205 -13.82 -9.05 -9.80
CA ILE A 205 -13.81 -7.64 -10.23
C ILE A 205 -12.99 -7.45 -11.50
N SER A 206 -13.43 -6.54 -12.33
CA SER A 206 -12.72 -6.14 -13.54
C SER A 206 -11.84 -4.91 -13.28
N PRO A 207 -10.72 -4.75 -14.03
CA PRO A 207 -9.90 -3.55 -13.91
C PRO A 207 -10.68 -2.29 -14.27
N VAL A 208 -10.42 -1.20 -13.56
CA VAL A 208 -10.96 0.13 -13.84
C VAL A 208 -9.88 1.10 -14.35
N LEU A 209 -8.62 0.79 -14.10
CA LEU A 209 -7.45 1.51 -14.58
C LEU A 209 -6.36 0.51 -14.98
N SER A 210 -5.40 0.97 -15.76
CA SER A 210 -4.13 0.26 -15.98
C SER A 210 -3.05 0.77 -15.03
N GLY A 211 -1.94 0.02 -14.92
CA GLY A 211 -0.75 0.50 -14.20
C GLY A 211 -0.21 1.80 -14.78
N ASP A 212 -0.22 1.96 -16.10
CA ASP A 212 0.20 3.19 -16.78
C ASP A 212 -0.70 4.38 -16.43
N ASP A 213 -2.01 4.16 -16.30
CA ASP A 213 -2.94 5.18 -15.83
C ASP A 213 -2.58 5.66 -14.42
N VAL A 214 -2.20 4.74 -13.53
CA VAL A 214 -1.77 5.09 -12.17
C VAL A 214 -0.51 5.94 -12.21
N MET A 215 0.47 5.60 -13.04
CA MET A 215 1.70 6.38 -13.17
C MET A 215 1.43 7.79 -13.72
N ARG A 216 0.52 7.90 -14.68
CA ARG A 216 0.08 9.20 -15.20
C ARG A 216 -0.60 10.04 -14.10
N LEU A 217 -1.47 9.42 -13.31
CA LEU A 217 -2.18 10.10 -12.23
C LEU A 217 -1.25 10.53 -11.09
N ARG A 218 -0.18 9.78 -10.82
CA ARG A 218 0.87 10.20 -9.88
C ARG A 218 1.52 11.51 -10.33
N GLN A 219 1.75 11.66 -11.63
CA GLN A 219 2.30 12.89 -12.18
C GLN A 219 1.34 14.08 -11.97
N VAL A 220 0.05 13.86 -12.18
CA VAL A 220 -0.98 14.87 -11.89
C VAL A 220 -0.98 15.25 -10.42
N ALA A 221 -0.88 14.26 -9.51
CA ALA A 221 -0.86 14.51 -8.08
C ALA A 221 0.33 15.39 -7.64
N THR A 222 1.48 15.28 -8.31
CA THR A 222 2.64 16.13 -7.98
C THR A 222 2.46 17.58 -8.41
N GLU A 223 1.55 17.86 -9.32
CA GLU A 223 1.29 19.20 -9.87
C GLU A 223 0.18 19.95 -9.13
N ILE A 224 -0.57 19.27 -8.26
CA ILE A 224 -1.68 19.86 -7.53
C ILE A 224 -1.15 20.77 -6.41
N TYR A 225 -1.71 22.01 -6.32
CA TYR A 225 -1.31 22.99 -5.33
C TYR A 225 -1.82 22.64 -3.93
N VAL A 226 -0.99 22.87 -2.90
CA VAL A 226 -1.34 22.65 -1.49
C VAL A 226 -1.73 23.98 -0.85
N ASP A 227 -2.94 24.06 -0.28
CA ASP A 227 -3.33 25.18 0.56
C ASP A 227 -3.61 24.74 2.02
N ASP A 228 -3.74 25.70 2.94
CA ASP A 228 -3.87 25.45 4.37
C ASP A 228 -5.19 24.75 4.74
N ALA A 229 -6.26 24.98 4.00
CA ALA A 229 -7.56 24.37 4.24
C ALA A 229 -7.50 22.84 4.08
N ILE A 230 -6.60 22.35 3.25
CA ILE A 230 -6.41 20.96 2.94
C ILE A 230 -5.65 20.26 4.05
N ARG A 231 -4.69 20.94 4.66
CA ARG A 231 -3.99 20.44 5.85
C ARG A 231 -4.98 20.22 7.00
N GLU A 232 -5.91 21.13 7.20
CA GLU A 232 -6.97 20.98 8.17
C GLU A 232 -7.86 19.75 7.89
N TYR A 233 -8.16 19.49 6.63
CA TYR A 233 -8.95 18.34 6.23
C TYR A 233 -8.23 17.02 6.57
N ILE A 234 -6.92 16.95 6.35
CA ILE A 234 -6.13 15.79 6.72
C ILE A 234 -6.18 15.54 8.23
N VAL A 235 -6.00 16.59 9.02
CA VAL A 235 -6.08 16.51 10.48
C VAL A 235 -7.44 15.98 10.92
N ARG A 236 -8.52 16.46 10.32
CA ARG A 236 -9.89 15.99 10.60
C ARG A 236 -10.10 14.53 10.19
N LEU A 237 -9.53 14.12 9.05
CA LEU A 237 -9.61 12.73 8.61
C LEU A 237 -8.87 11.80 9.57
N VAL A 238 -7.69 12.22 10.03
CA VAL A 238 -6.91 11.50 11.04
C VAL A 238 -7.67 11.42 12.36
N GLU A 239 -8.31 12.50 12.80
CA GLU A 239 -9.09 12.53 14.03
C GLU A 239 -10.35 11.67 13.93
N ALA A 240 -11.05 11.68 12.80
CA ALA A 240 -12.25 10.87 12.58
C ALA A 240 -11.97 9.37 12.64
N THR A 241 -10.74 8.95 12.37
CA THR A 241 -10.34 7.54 12.41
C THR A 241 -9.85 7.07 13.77
N ARG A 242 -9.72 7.99 14.75
CA ARG A 242 -9.17 7.70 16.09
C ARG A 242 -10.02 6.79 16.95
N HIS A 243 -11.29 6.60 16.66
CA HIS A 243 -12.14 5.75 17.51
C HIS A 243 -11.83 4.26 17.37
N ASN A 244 -11.34 3.82 16.22
CA ASN A 244 -11.04 2.43 15.94
C ASN A 244 -9.68 2.20 15.30
N GLU A 245 -9.02 3.26 14.80
CA GLU A 245 -7.76 3.18 14.08
C GLU A 245 -6.86 4.35 14.46
N LYS A 246 -5.60 4.05 14.74
CA LYS A 246 -4.58 5.08 14.96
C LYS A 246 -3.79 5.24 13.68
N ILE A 247 -3.91 6.40 13.03
CA ILE A 247 -3.18 6.70 11.80
C ILE A 247 -2.07 7.69 12.11
N THR A 248 -0.85 7.34 11.68
CA THR A 248 0.26 8.27 11.67
C THR A 248 0.73 8.45 10.23
N VAL A 249 0.90 9.68 9.81
CA VAL A 249 1.47 9.99 8.49
C VAL A 249 2.99 9.99 8.62
N GLY A 250 3.69 9.39 7.67
CA GLY A 250 5.15 9.40 7.62
C GLY A 250 5.69 10.83 7.60
N SER A 251 6.84 11.07 8.26
CA SER A 251 7.44 12.40 8.42
C SER A 251 8.13 12.92 7.15
N SER A 252 8.18 12.14 6.07
CA SER A 252 8.68 12.62 4.78
C SER A 252 7.84 13.81 4.30
N MET A 253 8.48 14.96 4.18
CA MET A 253 7.79 16.18 3.70
C MET A 253 7.17 15.97 2.31
N ARG A 254 7.82 15.20 1.46
CA ARG A 254 7.30 14.84 0.13
C ARG A 254 6.03 14.00 0.23
N GLY A 255 6.02 13.00 1.10
CA GLY A 255 4.84 12.17 1.35
C GLY A 255 3.71 12.96 1.99
N ALA A 256 3.99 13.83 2.96
CA ALA A 256 3.00 14.68 3.59
C ALA A 256 2.35 15.65 2.58
N LEU A 257 3.15 16.25 1.69
CA LEU A 257 2.65 17.10 0.62
C LEU A 257 1.74 16.33 -0.35
N ALA A 258 2.16 15.14 -0.76
CA ALA A 258 1.37 14.28 -1.64
C ALA A 258 0.05 13.87 -0.98
N LEU A 259 0.06 13.49 0.28
CA LEU A 259 -1.13 13.13 1.04
C LEU A 259 -2.08 14.32 1.19
N THR A 260 -1.54 15.52 1.44
CA THR A 260 -2.32 16.76 1.51
C THR A 260 -3.02 17.03 0.18
N ARG A 261 -2.33 16.84 -0.92
CA ARG A 261 -2.90 17.00 -2.27
C ARG A 261 -4.04 16.01 -2.52
N CYS A 262 -3.89 14.76 -2.10
CA CYS A 262 -4.94 13.76 -2.23
C CYS A 262 -6.16 14.07 -1.35
N ALA A 263 -5.95 14.56 -0.14
CA ALA A 263 -7.05 14.96 0.74
C ALA A 263 -7.87 16.10 0.15
N ARG A 264 -7.24 17.02 -0.57
CA ARG A 264 -7.94 18.07 -1.32
C ARG A 264 -8.90 17.47 -2.35
N ILE A 265 -8.43 16.52 -3.09
CA ILE A 265 -9.21 15.86 -4.12
C ILE A 265 -10.40 15.14 -3.48
N TRP A 266 -10.20 14.50 -2.33
CA TRP A 266 -11.28 13.87 -1.58
C TRP A 266 -12.32 14.87 -1.11
N ALA A 267 -11.87 16.01 -0.55
CA ALA A 267 -12.76 17.05 -0.07
C ALA A 267 -13.62 17.60 -1.21
N ALA A 268 -13.03 17.85 -2.37
CA ALA A 268 -13.76 18.34 -3.54
C ALA A 268 -14.72 17.29 -4.10
N ALA A 269 -14.31 15.99 -4.12
CA ALA A 269 -15.17 14.90 -4.59
C ALA A 269 -16.40 14.70 -3.70
N ASP A 270 -16.26 14.92 -2.38
CA ASP A 270 -17.37 14.81 -1.41
C ASP A 270 -18.22 16.09 -1.33
N GLY A 271 -17.95 17.11 -2.17
CA GLY A 271 -18.64 18.38 -2.11
C GLY A 271 -18.34 19.20 -0.86
N ARG A 272 -17.25 18.87 -0.14
CA ARG A 272 -16.77 19.61 1.03
C ARG A 272 -15.73 20.63 0.60
N ALA A 273 -16.04 21.88 0.81
CA ALA A 273 -15.11 22.97 0.56
C ALA A 273 -14.18 23.19 1.74
#